data_7508f34cc9a7c7921de17ad49473a03f
#
_entry.id   7508f34cc9a7c7921de17ad49473a03f
#
_cell.length_a   1.000
_cell.length_b   1.000
_cell.length_c   1.000
_cell.angle_alpha   90.00
_cell.angle_beta   90.00
_cell.angle_gamma   90.00
#
_symmetry.space_group_name_H-M   'P 1'
#
loop_
_entity.id
_entity.type
_entity.pdbx_description
1 polymer ?
#
loop_
_entity_poly.entity_id
_entity_poly.type
_entity_poly.pdbx_seq_one_letter_code
_entity_poly.pdbx_strand_id
1 'polypeptide(L)'
;MAKKVTGYIKLQVPAGSANPSPPIGPALGQRGLNIMEFCKAFNAKTQQMEKGTPIPVIITAYQDRSFTFEMKQPPVTYFLKQASGVKSGSATVGKGAFVGKITKAQIAEIAAKKMPDLNCATVEAASAMIEGSARSMGLEVVG
;
A
#
# COMPACT_ATOMS: atom_id res chain seq x y z
N MET A 1 -23.17 -10.26 -18.57
CA MET A 1 -22.14 -11.20 -19.03
C MET A 1 -20.78 -10.89 -18.35
N ALA A 2 -20.05 -11.92 -17.99
CA ALA A 2 -18.71 -11.74 -17.44
C ALA A 2 -17.77 -11.27 -18.56
N LYS A 3 -17.08 -10.15 -18.30
CA LYS A 3 -16.08 -9.61 -19.24
C LYS A 3 -14.78 -10.41 -19.12
N LYS A 4 -14.11 -10.59 -20.24
CA LYS A 4 -12.83 -11.29 -20.25
C LYS A 4 -11.74 -10.39 -19.71
N VAL A 5 -11.03 -10.84 -18.70
CA VAL A 5 -9.92 -10.10 -18.08
C VAL A 5 -8.68 -10.24 -18.97
N THR A 6 -8.07 -9.11 -19.34
CA THR A 6 -6.81 -9.09 -20.10
C THR A 6 -5.58 -9.01 -19.18
N GLY A 7 -5.76 -8.52 -17.95
CA GLY A 7 -4.67 -8.47 -17.01
C GLY A 7 -4.99 -7.65 -15.77
N TYR A 8 -4.05 -7.65 -14.86
CA TYR A 8 -4.12 -6.90 -13.61
C TYR A 8 -3.00 -5.88 -13.54
N ILE A 9 -3.28 -4.73 -12.95
CA ILE A 9 -2.30 -3.67 -12.70
C ILE A 9 -2.30 -3.40 -11.21
N LYS A 10 -1.13 -3.48 -10.58
CA LYS A 10 -0.96 -3.18 -9.15
C LYS A 10 -0.17 -1.90 -9.00
N LEU A 11 -0.74 -0.93 -8.31
CA LEU A 11 -0.14 0.39 -8.12
C LEU A 11 -0.29 0.84 -6.67
N GLN A 12 0.58 1.76 -6.26
CA GLN A 12 0.41 2.53 -5.04
C GLN A 12 0.14 3.98 -5.46
N VAL A 13 -1.02 4.51 -5.06
CA VAL A 13 -1.46 5.84 -5.46
C VAL A 13 -1.73 6.68 -4.21
N PRO A 14 -1.22 7.91 -4.13
CA PRO A 14 -1.54 8.80 -3.01
C PRO A 14 -3.04 9.11 -2.95
N ALA A 15 -3.64 8.98 -1.78
CA ALA A 15 -5.07 9.25 -1.59
C ALA A 15 -5.41 10.69 -1.95
N GLY A 16 -6.46 10.88 -2.74
CA GLY A 16 -6.94 12.18 -3.17
C GLY A 16 -6.02 12.94 -4.13
N SER A 17 -4.92 12.31 -4.57
CA SER A 17 -3.90 12.95 -5.40
C SER A 17 -3.54 12.14 -6.65
N ALA A 18 -4.43 11.29 -7.11
CA ALA A 18 -4.21 10.54 -8.35
C ALA A 18 -4.19 11.49 -9.56
N ASN A 19 -3.16 11.37 -10.38
CA ASN A 19 -2.99 12.19 -11.58
C ASN A 19 -2.37 11.35 -12.71
N PRO A 20 -2.41 11.82 -13.97
CA PRO A 20 -1.89 11.04 -15.10
C PRO A 20 -0.37 10.96 -15.20
N SER A 21 0.36 11.55 -14.26
CA SER A 21 1.82 11.44 -14.25
C SER A 21 2.28 10.05 -13.78
N PRO A 22 3.57 9.65 -14.03
CA PRO A 22 4.07 8.38 -13.51
C PRO A 22 3.85 8.22 -12.00
N PRO A 23 3.53 7.00 -11.49
CA PRO A 23 3.49 5.72 -12.21
C PRO A 23 2.13 5.37 -12.85
N ILE A 24 1.11 6.19 -12.68
CA ILE A 24 -0.26 5.86 -13.11
C ILE A 24 -0.42 5.91 -14.63
N GLY A 25 0.05 6.98 -15.25
CA GLY A 25 -0.08 7.18 -16.70
C GLY A 25 0.47 6.04 -17.53
N PRO A 26 1.77 5.71 -17.40
CA PRO A 26 2.36 4.62 -18.17
C PRO A 26 1.72 3.26 -17.90
N ALA A 27 1.38 2.96 -16.63
CA ALA A 27 0.81 1.68 -16.26
C ALA A 27 -0.57 1.46 -16.90
N LEU A 28 -1.43 2.45 -16.89
CA LEU A 28 -2.76 2.38 -17.50
C LEU A 28 -2.67 2.52 -19.02
N GLY A 29 -1.77 3.36 -19.52
CA GLY A 29 -1.57 3.58 -20.95
C GLY A 29 -1.17 2.31 -21.70
N GLN A 30 -0.33 1.48 -21.11
CA GLN A 30 0.08 0.20 -21.70
C GLN A 30 -1.10 -0.75 -21.94
N ARG A 31 -2.15 -0.63 -21.13
CA ARG A 31 -3.37 -1.45 -21.25
C ARG A 31 -4.47 -0.76 -22.05
N GLY A 32 -4.23 0.45 -22.52
CA GLY A 32 -5.22 1.23 -23.27
C GLY A 32 -6.42 1.69 -22.43
N LEU A 33 -6.25 1.82 -21.14
CA LEU A 33 -7.30 2.24 -20.22
C LEU A 33 -7.39 3.77 -20.14
N ASN A 34 -8.57 4.28 -19.74
CA ASN A 34 -8.79 5.71 -19.58
C ASN A 34 -8.21 6.19 -18.24
N ILE A 35 -7.08 6.87 -18.31
CA ILE A 35 -6.32 7.34 -17.14
C ILE A 35 -7.13 8.37 -16.35
N MET A 36 -7.76 9.31 -17.03
CA MET A 36 -8.54 10.38 -16.36
C MET A 36 -9.75 9.85 -15.62
N GLU A 37 -10.43 8.86 -16.18
CA GLU A 37 -11.55 8.20 -15.55
C GLU A 37 -11.14 7.51 -14.25
N PHE A 38 -10.01 6.79 -14.28
CA PHE A 38 -9.43 6.17 -13.09
C PHE A 38 -9.09 7.22 -12.03
N CYS A 39 -8.40 8.29 -12.41
CA CYS A 39 -8.01 9.34 -11.46
C CYS A 39 -9.23 9.98 -10.79
N LYS A 40 -10.26 10.29 -11.55
CA LYS A 40 -11.51 10.85 -11.01
C LYS A 40 -12.20 9.90 -10.04
N ALA A 41 -12.36 8.64 -10.44
CA ALA A 41 -13.02 7.63 -9.61
C ALA A 41 -12.24 7.36 -8.33
N PHE A 42 -10.93 7.24 -8.42
CA PHE A 42 -10.05 7.02 -7.27
C PHE A 42 -10.09 8.21 -6.30
N ASN A 43 -9.94 9.42 -6.82
CA ASN A 43 -9.98 10.63 -5.99
C ASN A 43 -11.33 10.78 -5.27
N ALA A 44 -12.43 10.48 -5.96
CA ALA A 44 -13.76 10.50 -5.34
C ALA A 44 -13.88 9.51 -4.18
N LYS A 45 -13.35 8.30 -4.35
CA LYS A 45 -13.40 7.27 -3.30
C LYS A 45 -12.46 7.56 -2.13
N THR A 46 -11.38 8.29 -2.36
CA THR A 46 -10.36 8.58 -1.34
C THR A 46 -10.50 9.97 -0.72
N GLN A 47 -11.54 10.71 -1.05
CA GLN A 47 -11.76 12.07 -0.52
C GLN A 47 -11.79 12.15 0.99
N GLN A 48 -12.31 11.10 1.64
CA GLN A 48 -12.45 11.04 3.09
C GLN A 48 -11.16 10.56 3.79
N MET A 49 -10.18 10.13 3.01
CA MET A 49 -8.91 9.62 3.55
C MET A 49 -7.89 10.75 3.65
N GLU A 50 -6.90 10.55 4.50
CA GLU A 50 -5.80 11.51 4.65
C GLU A 50 -5.04 11.65 3.33
N LYS A 51 -4.92 12.90 2.86
CA LYS A 51 -4.24 13.21 1.60
C LYS A 51 -2.78 12.78 1.64
N GLY A 52 -2.35 12.14 0.57
CA GLY A 52 -0.97 11.67 0.45
C GLY A 52 -0.69 10.30 1.04
N THR A 53 -1.69 9.66 1.68
CA THR A 53 -1.55 8.28 2.16
C THR A 53 -1.44 7.34 0.97
N PRO A 54 -0.35 6.55 0.84
CA PRO A 54 -0.23 5.60 -0.27
C PRO A 54 -1.27 4.50 -0.13
N ILE A 55 -2.07 4.31 -1.16
CA ILE A 55 -3.13 3.30 -1.20
C ILE A 55 -2.75 2.27 -2.25
N PRO A 56 -2.57 0.99 -1.89
CA PRO A 56 -2.39 -0.07 -2.88
C PRO A 56 -3.69 -0.28 -3.64
N VAL A 57 -3.60 -0.25 -4.96
CA VAL A 57 -4.75 -0.42 -5.85
C VAL A 57 -4.48 -1.57 -6.80
N ILE A 58 -5.44 -2.47 -6.92
CA ILE A 58 -5.41 -3.54 -7.92
C ILE A 58 -6.46 -3.21 -8.97
N ILE A 59 -6.01 -2.94 -10.18
CA ILE A 59 -6.87 -2.60 -11.32
C ILE A 59 -7.02 -3.84 -12.19
N THR A 60 -8.25 -4.26 -12.43
CA THR A 60 -8.56 -5.35 -13.35
C THR A 60 -8.93 -4.76 -14.69
N ALA A 61 -8.14 -5.05 -15.72
CA ALA A 61 -8.38 -4.59 -17.09
C ALA A 61 -9.17 -5.65 -17.86
N TYR A 62 -10.16 -5.20 -18.63
CA TYR A 62 -11.02 -6.07 -19.43
C TYR A 62 -10.75 -5.87 -20.94
N GLN A 63 -11.17 -6.84 -21.73
CA GLN A 63 -10.92 -6.86 -23.16
C GLN A 63 -11.57 -5.68 -23.91
N ASP A 64 -12.67 -5.15 -23.40
CA ASP A 64 -13.39 -3.99 -23.96
C ASP A 64 -12.79 -2.65 -23.56
N ARG A 65 -11.59 -2.64 -22.95
CA ARG A 65 -10.91 -1.47 -22.41
C ARG A 65 -11.60 -0.84 -21.21
N SER A 66 -12.57 -1.51 -20.62
CA SER A 66 -13.11 -1.12 -19.33
C SER A 66 -12.21 -1.64 -18.19
N PHE A 67 -12.40 -1.12 -17.00
CA PHE A 67 -11.64 -1.56 -15.84
C PHE A 67 -12.48 -1.48 -14.57
N THR A 68 -12.09 -2.28 -13.58
CA THR A 68 -12.53 -2.14 -12.20
C THR A 68 -11.30 -2.06 -11.32
N PHE A 69 -11.43 -1.47 -10.15
CA PHE A 69 -10.31 -1.39 -9.22
C PHE A 69 -10.76 -1.62 -7.79
N GLU A 70 -9.86 -2.22 -7.01
CA GLU A 70 -10.02 -2.39 -5.58
C GLU A 70 -8.92 -1.64 -4.85
N MET A 71 -9.30 -0.94 -3.79
CA MET A 71 -8.36 -0.27 -2.90
C MET A 71 -8.15 -1.14 -1.67
N LYS A 72 -6.89 -1.24 -1.24
CA LYS A 72 -6.51 -1.98 -0.04
C LYS A 72 -6.04 -1.01 1.04
N GLN A 73 -5.78 -1.54 2.24
CA GLN A 73 -5.21 -0.75 3.32
C GLN A 73 -3.80 -0.28 2.95
N PRO A 74 -3.34 0.85 3.47
CA PRO A 74 -1.98 1.34 3.20
C PRO A 74 -0.91 0.28 3.50
N PRO A 75 0.26 0.33 2.81
CA PRO A 75 1.32 -0.65 3.04
C PRO A 75 1.81 -0.64 4.49
N VAL A 76 2.24 -1.79 4.97
CA VAL A 76 2.82 -1.93 6.31
C VAL A 76 3.98 -0.96 6.52
N THR A 77 4.81 -0.78 5.49
CA THR A 77 5.95 0.13 5.56
C THR A 77 5.54 1.58 5.85
N TYR A 78 4.41 2.02 5.33
CA TYR A 78 3.86 3.35 5.61
C TYR A 78 3.53 3.50 7.10
N PHE A 79 2.83 2.54 7.67
CA PHE A 79 2.49 2.54 9.09
C PHE A 79 3.73 2.47 9.98
N LEU A 80 4.70 1.66 9.60
CA LEU A 80 5.97 1.53 10.33
C LEU A 80 6.75 2.85 10.33
N LYS A 81 6.84 3.52 9.20
CA LYS A 81 7.47 4.84 9.09
C LYS A 81 6.77 5.88 9.95
N GLN A 82 5.45 5.88 9.92
CA GLN A 82 4.64 6.82 10.70
C GLN A 82 4.81 6.58 12.21
N ALA A 83 4.77 5.33 12.64
CA ALA A 83 4.89 4.97 14.06
C ALA A 83 6.29 5.21 14.62
N SER A 84 7.33 4.94 13.82
CA SER A 84 8.73 5.15 14.24
C SER A 84 9.24 6.56 14.01
N GLY A 85 8.52 7.37 13.22
CA GLY A 85 8.91 8.74 12.92
C GLY A 85 10.05 8.88 11.92
N VAL A 86 10.44 7.83 11.22
CA VAL A 86 11.50 7.87 10.21
C VAL A 86 10.91 8.14 8.81
N LYS A 87 11.66 8.86 7.98
CA LYS A 87 11.22 9.18 6.61
C LYS A 87 11.41 8.03 5.65
N SER A 88 12.46 7.24 5.85
CA SER A 88 12.76 6.08 5.00
C SER A 88 13.46 5.01 5.81
N GLY A 89 13.43 3.78 5.30
CA GLY A 89 14.16 2.67 5.89
C GLY A 89 15.66 2.78 5.67
N SER A 90 16.41 1.86 6.29
CA SER A 90 17.86 1.79 6.15
C SER A 90 18.26 1.32 4.75
N ALA A 91 19.29 1.93 4.19
CA ALA A 91 19.92 1.48 2.95
C ALA A 91 20.83 0.25 3.17
N THR A 92 21.27 0.04 4.42
CA THR A 92 22.24 -1.04 4.80
C THR A 92 21.70 -1.84 5.98
N VAL A 93 20.56 -2.48 5.80
CA VAL A 93 19.91 -3.27 6.86
C VAL A 93 20.80 -4.42 7.30
N GLY A 94 20.96 -4.57 8.61
CA GLY A 94 21.77 -5.63 9.20
C GLY A 94 23.27 -5.35 9.24
N LYS A 95 23.73 -4.23 8.68
CA LYS A 95 25.16 -3.88 8.61
C LYS A 95 25.56 -2.66 9.46
N GLY A 96 24.61 -2.07 10.15
CA GLY A 96 24.87 -0.87 10.94
C GLY A 96 23.81 -0.64 11.99
N ALA A 97 23.78 0.57 12.55
CA ALA A 97 22.80 0.97 13.54
C ALA A 97 21.38 1.01 12.94
N PHE A 98 20.40 0.76 13.77
CA PHE A 98 19.00 0.90 13.38
C PHE A 98 18.65 2.36 13.09
N VAL A 99 17.77 2.60 12.12
CA VAL A 99 17.34 3.96 11.76
C VAL A 99 16.22 4.48 12.67
N GLY A 100 15.59 3.60 13.43
CA GLY A 100 14.51 3.97 14.35
C GLY A 100 14.11 2.79 15.22
N LYS A 101 13.14 3.03 16.10
CA LYS A 101 12.62 2.01 17.02
C LYS A 101 11.12 1.94 16.90
N ILE A 102 10.57 0.75 17.09
CA ILE A 102 9.13 0.52 17.14
C ILE A 102 8.81 -0.44 18.28
N THR A 103 7.73 -0.17 19.00
CA THR A 103 7.30 -1.03 20.10
C THR A 103 6.36 -2.13 19.61
N LYS A 104 6.28 -3.21 20.36
CA LYS A 104 5.33 -4.30 20.07
C LYS A 104 3.88 -3.84 20.13
N ALA A 105 3.56 -2.88 20.99
CA ALA A 105 2.22 -2.29 21.05
C ALA A 105 1.86 -1.57 19.75
N GLN A 106 2.79 -0.79 19.20
CA GLN A 106 2.61 -0.12 17.90
C GLN A 106 2.43 -1.14 16.76
N ILE A 107 3.21 -2.22 16.80
CA ILE A 107 3.10 -3.31 15.82
C ILE A 107 1.71 -3.97 15.90
N ALA A 108 1.19 -4.21 17.11
CA ALA A 108 -0.15 -4.78 17.28
C ALA A 108 -1.25 -3.87 16.74
N GLU A 109 -1.14 -2.56 16.92
CA GLU A 109 -2.07 -1.58 16.34
C GLU A 109 -2.04 -1.61 14.80
N ILE A 110 -0.86 -1.66 14.21
CA ILE A 110 -0.68 -1.77 12.76
C ILE A 110 -1.27 -3.09 12.25
N ALA A 111 -1.03 -4.19 12.97
CA ALA A 111 -1.58 -5.50 12.64
C ALA A 111 -3.11 -5.47 12.61
N ALA A 112 -3.74 -4.86 13.59
CA ALA A 112 -5.19 -4.72 13.64
C ALA A 112 -5.74 -3.94 12.43
N LYS A 113 -5.07 -2.87 12.03
CA LYS A 113 -5.46 -2.06 10.86
C LYS A 113 -5.29 -2.82 9.54
N LYS A 114 -4.29 -3.70 9.46
CA LYS A 114 -3.95 -4.43 8.24
C LYS A 114 -4.66 -5.78 8.11
N MET A 115 -5.31 -6.27 9.18
CA MET A 115 -5.98 -7.58 9.20
C MET A 115 -6.89 -7.86 7.99
N PRO A 116 -7.69 -6.89 7.48
CA PRO A 116 -8.54 -7.16 6.32
C PRO A 116 -7.79 -7.60 5.06
N ASP A 117 -6.52 -7.21 4.92
CA ASP A 117 -5.70 -7.53 3.74
C ASP A 117 -4.78 -8.73 3.97
N LEU A 118 -4.70 -9.23 5.20
CA LEU A 118 -3.80 -10.33 5.56
C LEU A 118 -4.55 -11.66 5.56
N ASN A 119 -3.82 -12.73 5.29
CA ASN A 119 -4.36 -14.09 5.29
C ASN A 119 -4.10 -14.84 6.59
N CYS A 120 -3.65 -14.15 7.63
CA CYS A 120 -3.43 -14.74 8.95
C CYS A 120 -4.73 -14.79 9.77
N ALA A 121 -4.80 -15.77 10.67
CA ALA A 121 -6.00 -16.00 11.47
C ALA A 121 -6.05 -15.15 12.75
N THR A 122 -4.91 -14.68 13.26
CA THR A 122 -4.82 -13.99 14.55
C THR A 122 -4.00 -12.70 14.43
N VAL A 123 -4.22 -11.78 15.37
CA VAL A 123 -3.43 -10.53 15.48
C VAL A 123 -1.98 -10.84 15.83
N GLU A 124 -1.71 -11.89 16.62
CA GLU A 124 -0.35 -12.31 16.97
C GLU A 124 0.43 -12.73 15.72
N ALA A 125 -0.20 -13.52 14.83
CA ALA A 125 0.41 -13.91 13.56
C ALA A 125 0.67 -12.70 12.66
N ALA A 126 -0.27 -11.77 12.59
CA ALA A 126 -0.10 -10.51 11.87
C ALA A 126 1.03 -9.67 12.44
N SER A 127 1.14 -9.59 13.75
CA SER A 127 2.21 -8.88 14.45
C SER A 127 3.59 -9.46 14.11
N ALA A 128 3.70 -10.78 14.06
CA ALA A 128 4.96 -11.45 13.66
C ALA A 128 5.37 -11.09 12.23
N MET A 129 4.43 -11.03 11.31
CA MET A 129 4.68 -10.61 9.92
C MET A 129 5.19 -9.17 9.85
N ILE A 130 4.56 -8.27 10.61
CA ILE A 130 4.91 -6.85 10.64
C ILE A 130 6.26 -6.63 11.32
N GLU A 131 6.56 -7.40 12.37
CA GLU A 131 7.88 -7.40 13.01
C GLU A 131 9.00 -7.72 12.01
N GLY A 132 8.79 -8.73 11.18
CA GLY A 132 9.72 -9.08 10.10
C GLY A 132 9.90 -7.93 9.11
N SER A 133 8.82 -7.27 8.72
CA SER A 133 8.85 -6.09 7.85
C SER A 133 9.62 -4.93 8.48
N ALA A 134 9.43 -4.68 9.78
CA ALA A 134 10.15 -3.65 10.53
C ALA A 134 11.65 -3.92 10.54
N ARG A 135 12.04 -5.16 10.78
CA ARG A 135 13.46 -5.56 10.75
C ARG A 135 14.06 -5.38 9.35
N SER A 136 13.30 -5.68 8.31
CA SER A 136 13.76 -5.50 6.92
C SER A 136 13.94 -4.03 6.56
N MET A 137 13.32 -3.11 7.28
CA MET A 137 13.49 -1.67 7.12
C MET A 137 14.63 -1.10 7.98
N GLY A 138 15.24 -1.91 8.82
CA GLY A 138 16.27 -1.46 9.74
C GLY A 138 15.72 -0.84 11.03
N LEU A 139 14.50 -1.17 11.41
CA LEU A 139 13.90 -0.73 12.67
C LEU A 139 14.18 -1.73 13.78
N GLU A 140 14.46 -1.22 14.98
CA GLU A 140 14.62 -2.05 16.18
C GLU A 140 13.25 -2.28 16.82
N VAL A 141 12.90 -3.55 17.01
CA VAL A 141 11.64 -3.91 17.70
C VAL A 141 11.94 -4.02 19.19
N VAL A 142 11.26 -3.20 20.00
CA VAL A 142 11.45 -3.11 21.46
C VAL A 142 10.13 -3.36 22.19
N GLY A 143 10.22 -3.70 23.42
CA GLY A 143 9.10 -3.86 24.31
C GLY A 143 8.39 -5.13 24.27
#